data_a6e96a666fb839c057781e6564367c25
#
_entry.id   a6e96a666fb839c057781e6564367c25
#
_cell.length_a   1.000
_cell.length_b   1.000
_cell.length_c   1.000
_cell.angle_alpha   90.00
_cell.angle_beta   90.00
_cell.angle_gamma   90.00
#
_symmetry.space_group_name_H-M   'P 1'
#
loop_
_entity.id
_entity.type
_entity.pdbx_description
1 polymer ?
#
loop_
_entity_poly.entity_id
_entity_poly.type
_entity_poly.pdbx_seq_one_letter_code
_entity_poly.pdbx_strand_id
1 'polypeptide(L)'
;MFIDKRTWTPTTDNTRSEYVVEIDDNLADIICELNKRGYYTRACCEGHESTKGLYHYILLANPVPSVPYGARTNKNHTLIEYKYHMGKHKFKDGDMALQKRFKKRVLSWERKWVKRLPNGNKL
;
A
#
# COMPACT_ATOMS: atom_id res chain seq x y z
N MET A 1 5.13 -4.48 -10.94
CA MET A 1 4.23 -4.12 -12.06
C MET A 1 4.48 -2.67 -12.46
N PHE A 2 4.61 -2.41 -13.75
CA PHE A 2 4.79 -1.05 -14.25
C PHE A 2 3.43 -0.38 -14.47
N ILE A 3 3.30 0.84 -13.99
CA ILE A 3 2.07 1.62 -14.04
C ILE A 3 2.34 2.94 -14.76
N ASP A 4 1.43 3.29 -15.67
CA ASP A 4 1.43 4.60 -16.33
C ASP A 4 0.72 5.61 -15.42
N LYS A 5 1.45 6.60 -14.93
CA LYS A 5 0.93 7.61 -13.98
C LYS A 5 -0.04 8.61 -14.62
N ARG A 6 -0.11 8.65 -15.95
CA ARG A 6 -1.06 9.55 -16.64
C ARG A 6 -2.48 9.02 -16.55
N THR A 7 -2.63 7.69 -16.52
CA THR A 7 -3.93 7.01 -16.49
C THR A 7 -4.14 6.18 -15.24
N TRP A 8 -3.05 5.93 -14.48
CA TRP A 8 -3.03 5.01 -13.33
C TRP A 8 -3.53 3.62 -13.71
N THR A 9 -3.01 3.11 -14.82
CA THR A 9 -3.29 1.77 -15.32
C THR A 9 -1.99 1.03 -15.62
N PRO A 10 -2.02 -0.32 -15.58
CA PRO A 10 -0.85 -1.11 -15.93
C PRO A 10 -0.37 -0.82 -17.36
N THR A 11 0.94 -0.86 -17.54
CA THR A 11 1.57 -0.68 -18.86
C THR A 11 2.64 -1.73 -19.07
N THR A 12 2.91 -2.08 -20.34
CA THR A 12 4.03 -2.93 -20.72
C THR A 12 5.31 -2.12 -20.92
N ASP A 13 5.20 -0.79 -20.93
CA ASP A 13 6.35 0.09 -21.04
C ASP A 13 7.17 0.01 -19.75
N ASN A 14 8.39 -0.53 -19.85
CA ASN A 14 9.30 -0.64 -18.73
C ASN A 14 10.47 0.36 -18.84
N THR A 15 10.33 1.37 -19.69
CA THR A 15 11.32 2.43 -19.78
C THR A 15 11.24 3.32 -18.54
N ARG A 16 12.38 3.84 -18.10
CA ARG A 16 12.45 4.77 -16.96
C ARG A 16 12.05 6.17 -17.40
N SER A 17 10.80 6.35 -17.77
CA SER A 17 10.26 7.68 -18.08
C SER A 17 9.64 8.30 -16.82
N GLU A 18 9.44 9.61 -16.86
CA GLU A 18 8.77 10.30 -15.75
C GLU A 18 7.32 9.88 -15.56
N TYR A 19 6.73 9.21 -16.56
CA TYR A 19 5.32 8.78 -16.54
C TYR A 19 5.12 7.35 -16.04
N VAL A 20 6.20 6.57 -15.90
CA VAL A 20 6.11 5.16 -15.53
C VAL A 20 6.72 4.96 -14.16
N VAL A 21 6.00 4.25 -13.30
CA VAL A 21 6.45 3.88 -11.95
C VAL A 21 6.28 2.37 -11.77
N GLU A 22 7.23 1.75 -11.09
CA GLU A 22 7.11 0.36 -10.70
C GLU A 22 6.50 0.27 -9.30
N ILE A 23 5.44 -0.52 -9.16
CA ILE A 23 4.72 -0.72 -7.90
C ILE A 23 4.65 -2.22 -7.63
N ASP A 24 4.78 -2.60 -6.36
CA ASP A 24 4.64 -4.00 -5.94
C ASP A 24 3.32 -4.57 -6.46
N ASP A 25 3.38 -5.77 -7.05
CA ASP A 25 2.27 -6.36 -7.80
C ASP A 25 0.97 -6.41 -7.01
N ASN A 26 1.05 -6.76 -5.73
CA ASN A 26 -0.14 -6.90 -4.89
C ASN A 26 -0.74 -5.58 -4.43
N LEU A 27 0.01 -4.48 -4.56
CA LEU A 27 -0.45 -3.13 -4.23
C LEU A 27 -0.93 -2.34 -5.44
N ALA A 28 -0.60 -2.78 -6.65
CA ALA A 28 -0.80 -2.00 -7.86
C ALA A 28 -2.26 -1.54 -8.05
N ASP A 29 -3.23 -2.42 -7.83
CA ASP A 29 -4.65 -2.08 -7.95
C ASP A 29 -5.09 -1.06 -6.91
N ILE A 30 -4.62 -1.18 -5.67
CA ILE A 30 -4.93 -0.25 -4.58
C ILE A 30 -4.34 1.13 -4.88
N ILE A 31 -3.08 1.18 -5.27
CA ILE A 31 -2.37 2.44 -5.57
C ILE A 31 -3.00 3.14 -6.77
N CYS A 32 -3.32 2.41 -7.82
CA CYS A 32 -3.99 2.97 -8.99
C CYS A 32 -5.34 3.59 -8.61
N GLU A 33 -6.13 2.89 -7.81
CA GLU A 33 -7.44 3.37 -7.39
C GLU A 33 -7.33 4.61 -6.49
N LEU A 34 -6.38 4.64 -5.55
CA LEU A 34 -6.14 5.81 -4.71
C LEU A 34 -5.84 7.05 -5.57
N ASN A 35 -4.94 6.92 -6.53
CA ASN A 35 -4.54 8.04 -7.37
C ASN A 35 -5.67 8.51 -8.30
N LYS A 36 -6.46 7.58 -8.85
CA LYS A 36 -7.64 7.93 -9.64
C LYS A 36 -8.66 8.72 -8.84
N ARG A 37 -8.77 8.45 -7.53
CA ARG A 37 -9.70 9.15 -6.64
C ARG A 37 -9.14 10.46 -6.09
N GLY A 38 -7.92 10.84 -6.46
CA GLY A 38 -7.31 12.08 -6.04
C GLY A 38 -6.48 11.99 -4.76
N TYR A 39 -6.25 10.79 -4.25
CA TYR A 39 -5.36 10.55 -3.11
C TYR A 39 -3.99 10.12 -3.65
N TYR A 40 -3.10 11.08 -3.86
CA TYR A 40 -1.83 10.86 -4.55
C TYR A 40 -0.82 10.17 -3.64
N THR A 41 -0.22 9.10 -4.14
CA THR A 41 0.78 8.33 -3.38
C THR A 41 2.19 8.85 -3.66
N ARG A 42 3.04 8.82 -2.62
CA ARG A 42 4.46 9.19 -2.71
C ARG A 42 5.36 7.96 -2.69
N ALA A 43 5.02 6.98 -1.88
CA ALA A 43 5.79 5.75 -1.73
C ALA A 43 4.89 4.65 -1.19
N CYS A 44 5.23 3.42 -1.46
CA CYS A 44 4.51 2.27 -0.93
C CYS A 44 5.40 1.04 -0.92
N CYS A 45 5.06 0.09 -0.06
CA CYS A 45 5.70 -1.22 -0.03
C CYS A 45 4.69 -2.24 0.52
N GLU A 46 4.50 -3.34 -0.19
CA GLU A 46 3.60 -4.40 0.30
C GLU A 46 4.19 -5.16 1.50
N GLY A 47 5.49 -5.01 1.73
CA GLY A 47 6.21 -5.74 2.77
C GLY A 47 6.69 -7.09 2.29
N HIS A 48 7.85 -7.50 2.81
CA HIS A 48 8.44 -8.81 2.53
C HIS A 48 8.57 -9.57 3.84
N GLU A 49 8.19 -10.84 3.83
CA GLU A 49 8.32 -11.72 4.98
C GLU A 49 9.80 -11.82 5.34
N SER A 50 10.13 -11.62 6.62
CA SER A 50 11.51 -11.65 7.09
C SER A 50 11.60 -12.14 8.53
N THR A 51 12.82 -12.44 8.97
CA THR A 51 13.08 -12.82 10.36
C THR A 51 12.83 -11.67 11.35
N LYS A 52 12.75 -10.43 10.85
CA LYS A 52 12.46 -9.24 11.68
C LYS A 52 10.99 -8.88 11.68
N GLY A 53 10.18 -9.52 10.86
CA GLY A 53 8.77 -9.23 10.72
C GLY A 53 8.43 -8.62 9.37
N LEU A 54 7.23 -8.08 9.27
CA LEU A 54 6.68 -7.51 8.05
C LEU A 54 6.34 -6.03 8.28
N TYR A 55 6.75 -5.19 7.34
CA TYR A 55 6.36 -3.77 7.32
C TYR A 55 5.71 -3.44 5.98
N HIS A 56 4.44 -3.04 6.04
CA HIS A 56 3.61 -2.70 4.89
C HIS A 56 3.18 -1.24 5.04
N TYR A 57 3.37 -0.41 4.01
CA TYR A 57 2.97 0.99 4.10
C TYR A 57 2.56 1.59 2.77
N ILE A 58 1.72 2.62 2.88
CA ILE A 58 1.37 3.53 1.79
C ILE A 58 1.56 4.95 2.33
N LEU A 59 2.43 5.73 1.69
CA LEU A 59 2.66 7.13 2.03
C LEU A 59 1.96 8.01 0.99
N LEU A 60 1.15 8.94 1.47
CA LEU A 60 0.32 9.80 0.64
C LEU A 60 0.82 11.25 0.66
N ALA A 61 0.59 11.97 -0.43
CA ALA A 61 0.91 13.40 -0.52
C ALA A 61 -0.14 14.28 0.17
N ASN A 62 -1.39 13.79 0.28
CA ASN A 62 -2.51 14.52 0.87
C ASN A 62 -3.27 13.60 1.83
N PRO A 63 -3.93 14.17 2.85
CA PRO A 63 -4.64 13.38 3.86
C PRO A 63 -5.80 12.55 3.29
N VAL A 64 -6.05 11.39 3.91
CA VAL A 64 -7.25 10.59 3.64
C VAL A 64 -8.28 10.83 4.75
N PRO A 65 -9.60 10.78 4.42
CA PRO A 65 -10.65 11.00 5.43
C PRO A 65 -10.85 9.83 6.38
N SER A 66 -10.36 8.65 6.03
CA SER A 66 -10.45 7.45 6.86
C SER A 66 -9.25 6.56 6.58
N VAL A 67 -9.00 5.60 7.46
CA VAL A 67 -7.92 4.61 7.29
C VAL A 67 -8.52 3.20 7.21
N PRO A 68 -7.84 2.26 6.56
CA PRO A 68 -8.34 0.89 6.50
C PRO A 68 -8.31 0.22 7.87
N TYR A 69 -9.14 -0.81 8.02
CA TYR A 69 -9.21 -1.58 9.27
C TYR A 69 -7.82 -2.02 9.73
N GLY A 70 -7.55 -1.83 11.02
CA GLY A 70 -6.32 -2.29 11.64
C GLY A 70 -5.07 -1.48 11.33
N ALA A 71 -5.15 -0.47 10.47
CA ALA A 71 -4.00 0.34 10.11
C ALA A 71 -3.59 1.30 11.21
N ARG A 72 -2.27 1.55 11.29
CA ARG A 72 -1.73 2.69 12.03
C ARG A 72 -1.60 3.87 11.06
N THR A 73 -1.74 5.06 11.58
CA THR A 73 -1.62 6.28 10.78
C THR A 73 -0.89 7.35 11.58
N ASN A 74 -0.39 8.35 10.88
CA ASN A 74 0.21 9.52 11.51
C ASN A 74 -0.86 10.58 11.83
N LYS A 75 -0.44 11.66 12.50
CA LYS A 75 -1.33 12.76 12.89
C LYS A 75 -2.08 13.36 11.70
N ASN A 76 -1.44 13.42 10.52
CA ASN A 76 -1.99 14.07 9.33
C ASN A 76 -2.76 13.12 8.41
N HIS A 77 -2.89 11.84 8.77
CA HIS A 77 -3.53 10.82 7.93
C HIS A 77 -2.92 10.72 6.51
N THR A 78 -1.59 10.86 6.44
CA THR A 78 -0.84 10.70 5.19
C THR A 78 -0.02 9.42 5.14
N LEU A 79 0.06 8.68 6.24
CA LEU A 79 0.74 7.41 6.32
C LEU A 79 -0.24 6.33 6.76
N ILE A 80 -0.35 5.29 5.96
CA ILE A 80 -1.09 4.07 6.29
C ILE A 80 -0.05 2.98 6.48
N GLU A 81 0.02 2.36 7.68
CA GLU A 81 1.03 1.35 7.92
C GLU A 81 0.49 0.17 8.73
N TYR A 82 1.09 -0.99 8.46
CA TYR A 82 0.87 -2.22 9.20
C TYR A 82 2.23 -2.80 9.56
N LYS A 83 2.41 -3.16 10.81
CA LYS A 83 3.62 -3.81 11.30
C LYS A 83 3.24 -5.13 11.95
N TYR A 84 3.89 -6.21 11.52
CA TYR A 84 3.68 -7.53 12.12
C TYR A 84 5.01 -8.02 12.67
N HIS A 85 5.10 -8.06 14.00
CA HIS A 85 6.28 -8.54 14.72
C HIS A 85 7.58 -7.83 14.33
N MET A 86 7.53 -6.53 14.05
CA MET A 86 8.74 -5.73 13.86
C MET A 86 9.41 -5.49 15.21
N GLY A 87 10.70 -5.80 15.31
CA GLY A 87 11.46 -5.54 16.55
C GLY A 87 12.62 -6.50 16.76
N LYS A 88 13.01 -6.68 18.03
CA LYS A 88 14.22 -7.41 18.42
C LYS A 88 14.09 -8.94 18.35
N HIS A 89 12.89 -9.46 18.21
CA HIS A 89 12.66 -10.91 18.23
C HIS A 89 12.79 -11.50 16.83
N LYS A 90 13.61 -12.54 16.71
CA LYS A 90 13.72 -13.33 15.48
C LYS A 90 12.59 -14.36 15.44
N PHE A 91 12.04 -14.58 14.27
CA PHE A 91 10.96 -15.54 14.07
C PHE A 91 11.49 -16.93 13.80
N LYS A 92 10.74 -17.92 14.26
CA LYS A 92 10.92 -19.31 13.86
C LYS A 92 10.32 -19.51 12.46
N ASP A 93 10.70 -20.59 11.78
CA ASP A 93 10.29 -20.84 10.38
C ASP A 93 8.77 -20.77 10.14
N GLY A 94 7.95 -21.20 11.11
CA GLY A 94 6.49 -21.13 10.98
C GLY A 94 5.91 -19.71 10.91
N ASP A 95 6.64 -18.71 11.38
CA ASP A 95 6.16 -17.33 11.44
C ASP A 95 6.09 -16.67 10.05
N MET A 96 6.87 -17.15 9.08
CA MET A 96 6.82 -16.65 7.71
C MET A 96 5.46 -16.92 7.07
N ALA A 97 4.85 -18.06 7.34
CA ALA A 97 3.50 -18.37 6.86
C ALA A 97 2.46 -17.46 7.49
N LEU A 98 2.61 -17.12 8.77
CA LEU A 98 1.73 -16.19 9.47
C LEU A 98 1.86 -14.77 8.90
N GLN A 99 3.08 -14.34 8.58
CA GLN A 99 3.31 -13.05 7.93
C GLN A 99 2.61 -12.97 6.57
N LYS A 100 2.67 -14.03 5.77
CA LYS A 100 1.97 -14.10 4.48
C LYS A 100 0.46 -14.00 4.65
N ARG A 101 -0.11 -14.69 5.64
CA ARG A 101 -1.55 -14.61 5.95
C ARG A 101 -1.94 -13.20 6.38
N PHE A 102 -1.12 -12.58 7.23
CA PHE A 102 -1.35 -11.21 7.67
C PHE A 102 -1.34 -10.24 6.48
N LYS A 103 -0.35 -10.37 5.60
CA LYS A 103 -0.27 -9.52 4.40
C LYS A 103 -1.52 -9.66 3.51
N LYS A 104 -2.02 -10.88 3.31
CA LYS A 104 -3.26 -11.10 2.56
C LYS A 104 -4.46 -10.40 3.19
N ARG A 105 -4.57 -10.44 4.52
CA ARG A 105 -5.64 -9.74 5.25
C ARG A 105 -5.52 -8.22 5.08
N VAL A 106 -4.32 -7.69 5.23
CA VAL A 106 -4.05 -6.26 5.04
C VAL A 106 -4.48 -5.80 3.65
N LEU A 107 -4.09 -6.51 2.62
CA LEU A 107 -4.47 -6.20 1.24
C LEU A 107 -5.99 -6.23 1.05
N SER A 108 -6.66 -7.21 1.65
CA SER A 108 -8.12 -7.29 1.62
C SER A 108 -8.78 -6.09 2.30
N TRP A 109 -8.29 -5.69 3.48
CA TRP A 109 -8.80 -4.53 4.21
C TRP A 109 -8.59 -3.25 3.40
N GLU A 110 -7.44 -3.10 2.77
CA GLU A 110 -7.11 -1.92 1.95
C GLU A 110 -7.98 -1.84 0.69
N ARG A 111 -8.22 -2.97 0.01
CA ARG A 111 -9.11 -3.01 -1.15
C ARG A 111 -10.53 -2.59 -0.82
N LYS A 112 -11.05 -3.07 0.32
CA LYS A 112 -12.37 -2.66 0.80
C LYS A 112 -12.42 -1.19 1.17
N TRP A 113 -11.37 -0.70 1.83
CA TRP A 113 -11.26 0.69 2.24
C TRP A 113 -11.23 1.64 1.04
N VAL A 114 -10.39 1.37 0.05
CA VAL A 114 -10.25 2.27 -1.09
C VAL A 114 -11.55 2.39 -1.89
N LYS A 115 -12.33 1.31 -1.98
CA LYS A 115 -13.64 1.33 -2.65
C LYS A 115 -14.66 2.20 -1.94
N ARG A 116 -14.52 2.41 -0.65
CA ARG A 116 -15.42 3.22 0.18
C ARG A 116 -14.98 4.68 0.30
N LEU A 117 -13.77 5.00 -0.13
CA LEU A 117 -13.29 6.38 -0.07
C LEU A 117 -14.12 7.28 -1.00
N PRO A 118 -14.50 8.49 -0.54
CA PRO A 118 -15.10 9.46 -1.44
C PRO A 118 -14.08 9.91 -2.49
N ASN A 119 -14.58 10.45 -3.58
CA ASN A 119 -13.69 11.01 -4.61
C ASN A 119 -13.02 12.27 -4.08
N GLY A 120 -11.71 12.22 -3.88
CA GLY A 120 -10.93 13.31 -3.30
C GLY A 120 -10.88 14.56 -4.16
N ASN A 121 -11.11 14.43 -5.47
CA ASN A 121 -11.13 15.58 -6.39
C ASN A 121 -12.38 16.45 -6.22
N LYS A 122 -13.39 15.97 -5.51
CA LYS A 122 -14.65 16.69 -5.25
C LYS A 122 -14.73 17.25 -3.82
N LEU A 123 -13.71 17.06 -3.03
CA LEU A 123 -13.66 17.57 -1.66
C LEU A 123 -13.18 19.02 -1.61
#